data_c326961a7f2cfe4c6f445f4694d9849f
#
_entry.id   c326961a7f2cfe4c6f445f4694d9849f
#
_cell.length_a   1.000
_cell.length_b   1.000
_cell.length_c   1.000
_cell.angle_alpha   90.00
_cell.angle_beta   90.00
_cell.angle_gamma   90.00
#
_symmetry.space_group_name_H-M   'P 1'
#
loop_
_entity.id
_entity.type
_entity.pdbx_description
1 polymer ?
#
loop_
_entity_poly.entity_id
_entity_poly.type
_entity_poly.pdbx_seq_one_letter_code
_entity_poly.pdbx_strand_id
1 'polypeptide(L)'
;MKNGGDQTIVKQTAPASIHENDVISFYSSDPALSGAVNTHRVVSIETDGNNYRYITKGDANNVVDRYDVDSRDLLGRVVWSSLILGKIVRLVSNPLIFVPIIFFSLAI
;
A
#
# COMPACT_ATOMS: atom_id res chain seq x y z
N MET A 1 3.60 -5.70 -18.93
CA MET A 1 3.36 -4.88 -18.90
C MET A 1 3.31 -3.89 -19.16
N LYS A 2 3.56 -4.02 -19.34
CA LYS A 2 3.47 -3.13 -19.53
C LYS A 2 3.79 -1.92 -19.30
N ASN A 3 3.93 -1.60 -19.48
CA ASN A 3 3.96 -0.19 -19.32
C ASN A 3 4.11 0.23 -17.89
N GLY A 4 5.33 0.12 -17.39
CA GLY A 4 5.62 0.32 -15.98
C GLY A 4 5.30 1.72 -15.48
N GLY A 5 5.24 2.72 -16.38
CA GLY A 5 4.96 4.08 -15.95
C GLY A 5 3.58 4.28 -15.37
N ASP A 6 2.66 3.37 -15.63
CA ASP A 6 1.30 3.47 -15.16
C ASP A 6 1.06 2.69 -13.89
N GLN A 7 2.09 2.11 -13.33
CA GLN A 7 1.94 1.18 -12.25
C GLN A 7 2.52 1.72 -10.95
N THR A 8 1.92 1.28 -9.87
CA THR A 8 2.45 1.47 -8.55
C THR A 8 3.71 0.63 -8.41
N ILE A 9 4.76 1.26 -7.92
CA ILE A 9 6.03 0.58 -7.70
C ILE A 9 6.15 0.29 -6.22
N VAL A 10 6.42 -0.97 -5.90
CA VAL A 10 6.68 -1.38 -4.52
C VAL A 10 8.18 -1.55 -4.38
N LYS A 11 8.77 -0.72 -3.53
CA LYS A 11 10.21 -0.77 -3.27
C LYS A 11 10.44 -1.56 -2.00
N GLN A 12 11.28 -2.58 -2.08
CA GLN A 12 11.67 -3.33 -0.91
C GLN A 12 12.30 -2.37 0.09
N THR A 13 11.81 -2.40 1.33
CA THR A 13 12.15 -1.40 2.32
C THR A 13 12.38 -2.09 3.65
N ALA A 14 13.41 -1.65 4.37
CA ALA A 14 13.65 -2.15 5.71
C ALA A 14 12.48 -1.76 6.62
N PRO A 15 12.04 -2.67 7.51
CA PRO A 15 10.90 -2.35 8.37
C PRO A 15 11.08 -1.08 9.18
N ALA A 16 12.29 -0.79 9.64
CA ALA A 16 12.55 0.41 10.44
C ALA A 16 12.42 1.70 9.64
N SER A 17 12.38 1.60 8.32
CA SER A 17 12.27 2.77 7.44
C SER A 17 10.84 3.12 7.08
N ILE A 18 9.86 2.35 7.55
CA ILE A 18 8.46 2.64 7.32
C ILE A 18 8.00 3.70 8.31
N HIS A 19 7.23 4.66 7.84
CA HIS A 19 6.69 5.75 8.64
C HIS A 19 5.18 5.78 8.54
N GLU A 20 4.56 6.48 9.49
CA GLU A 20 3.13 6.74 9.42
C GLU A 20 2.83 7.46 8.11
N ASN A 21 1.69 7.13 7.55
CA ASN A 21 1.20 7.62 6.25
C ASN A 21 1.87 6.97 5.03
N ASP A 22 2.89 6.15 5.23
CA ASP A 22 3.40 5.36 4.11
C ASP A 22 2.34 4.36 3.66
N VAL A 23 2.33 4.07 2.37
CA VAL A 23 1.51 3.01 1.81
C VAL A 23 2.42 1.80 1.65
N ILE A 24 2.02 0.67 2.21
CA ILE A 24 2.84 -0.53 2.20
C ILE A 24 2.08 -1.68 1.56
N SER A 25 2.83 -2.59 0.95
CA SER A 25 2.32 -3.86 0.48
C SER A 25 2.84 -4.95 1.39
N PHE A 26 1.98 -5.90 1.70
CA PHE A 26 2.28 -6.91 2.70
C PHE A 26 1.42 -8.14 2.46
N TYR A 27 1.86 -9.26 3.02
CA TYR A 27 1.03 -10.46 3.05
C TYR A 27 0.02 -10.32 4.18
N SER A 28 -1.25 -10.47 3.85
CA SER A 28 -2.32 -10.33 4.83
C SER A 28 -2.29 -11.48 5.84
N SER A 29 -2.50 -11.14 7.11
CA SER A 29 -2.70 -12.13 8.16
C SER A 29 -4.16 -12.50 8.36
N ASP A 30 -5.05 -11.90 7.59
CA ASP A 30 -6.48 -12.22 7.64
C ASP A 30 -6.68 -13.64 7.09
N PRO A 31 -7.20 -14.57 7.92
CA PRO A 31 -7.42 -15.94 7.45
C PRO A 31 -8.30 -16.03 6.21
N ALA A 32 -9.23 -15.10 6.06
CA ALA A 32 -10.14 -15.10 4.92
C ALA A 32 -9.42 -14.78 3.61
N LEU A 33 -8.24 -14.17 3.67
CA LEU A 33 -7.49 -13.78 2.49
C LEU A 33 -6.38 -14.75 2.13
N SER A 34 -6.14 -15.75 2.96
CA SER A 34 -5.18 -16.84 2.68
C SER A 34 -3.80 -16.35 2.26
N GLY A 35 -3.29 -15.33 2.93
CA GLY A 35 -1.97 -14.81 2.64
C GLY A 35 -1.88 -13.94 1.39
N ALA A 36 -2.99 -13.45 0.90
CA ALA A 36 -2.99 -12.56 -0.25
C ALA A 36 -2.22 -11.27 0.05
N VAL A 37 -1.71 -10.66 -0.99
CA VAL A 37 -1.02 -9.37 -0.87
C VAL A 37 -2.05 -8.26 -0.80
N ASN A 38 -1.91 -7.41 0.20
CA ASN A 38 -2.70 -6.20 0.35
C ASN A 38 -1.80 -4.97 0.29
N THR A 39 -2.41 -3.84 -0.02
CA THR A 39 -1.70 -2.56 -0.08
C THR A 39 -2.56 -1.51 0.61
N HIS A 40 -2.15 -1.09 1.80
CA HIS A 40 -2.90 -0.15 2.61
C HIS A 40 -1.94 0.86 3.23
N ARG A 41 -2.52 1.91 3.82
CA ARG A 41 -1.75 3.00 4.40
C ARG A 41 -1.51 2.75 5.89
N VAL A 42 -0.30 3.05 6.33
CA VAL A 42 0.08 2.91 7.74
C VAL A 42 -0.53 4.06 8.54
N VAL A 43 -1.29 3.71 9.56
CA VAL A 43 -1.88 4.67 10.47
C VAL A 43 -1.00 4.88 11.69
N SER A 44 -0.44 3.80 12.23
CA SER A 44 0.46 3.89 13.37
C SER A 44 1.41 2.69 13.35
N ILE A 45 2.48 2.80 14.12
CA ILE A 45 3.51 1.79 14.18
C ILE A 45 3.81 1.49 15.64
N GLU A 46 3.84 0.20 15.96
CA GLU A 46 4.22 -0.26 17.29
C GLU A 46 5.46 -1.11 17.18
N THR A 47 6.28 -1.07 18.21
CA THR A 47 7.47 -1.91 18.27
C THR A 47 7.25 -3.04 19.26
N ASP A 48 7.81 -4.20 18.95
CA ASP A 48 7.72 -5.38 19.78
C ASP A 48 9.07 -6.08 19.71
N GLY A 49 9.96 -5.71 20.61
CA GLY A 49 11.33 -6.18 20.55
C GLY A 49 12.01 -5.66 19.30
N ASN A 50 12.49 -6.57 18.46
CA ASN A 50 13.12 -6.21 17.19
C ASN A 50 12.14 -6.17 16.03
N ASN A 51 10.86 -6.43 16.30
CA ASN A 51 9.83 -6.43 15.28
C ASN A 51 9.02 -5.15 15.33
N TYR A 52 8.44 -4.84 14.19
CA TYR A 52 7.50 -3.73 14.06
C TYR A 52 6.14 -4.29 13.72
N ARG A 53 5.12 -3.60 14.18
CA ARG A 53 3.75 -3.92 13.85
C ARG A 53 3.09 -2.67 13.31
N TYR A 54 2.50 -2.80 12.12
CA TYR A 54 1.89 -1.67 11.44
C TYR A 54 0.38 -1.80 11.54
N ILE A 55 -0.26 -0.75 12.04
CA ILE A 55 -1.71 -0.65 12.01
C ILE A 55 -2.06 0.08 10.73
N THR A 56 -2.85 -0.55 9.89
CA THR A 56 -3.11 -0.07 8.54
C THR A 56 -4.58 0.22 8.34
N LYS A 57 -4.85 0.99 7.29
CA LYS A 57 -6.21 1.32 6.90
C LYS A 57 -6.25 1.52 5.39
N GLY A 58 -7.27 0.98 4.75
CA GLY A 58 -7.55 1.29 3.35
C GLY A 58 -8.06 2.72 3.24
N ASP A 59 -7.61 3.44 2.22
CA ASP A 59 -7.93 4.86 2.10
C ASP A 59 -9.43 5.14 1.99
N ALA A 60 -10.19 4.18 1.47
CA ALA A 60 -11.64 4.34 1.36
C ALA A 60 -12.40 3.93 2.63
N ASN A 61 -11.72 3.35 3.59
CA ASN A 61 -12.38 2.83 4.80
C ASN A 61 -12.37 3.87 5.90
N ASN A 62 -13.38 3.78 6.77
CA ASN A 62 -13.49 4.69 7.91
C ASN A 62 -12.85 4.16 9.17
N VAL A 63 -12.46 2.88 9.16
CA VAL A 63 -11.88 2.23 10.33
C VAL A 63 -10.58 1.54 9.92
N VAL A 64 -9.73 1.35 10.92
CA VAL A 64 -8.47 0.63 10.69
C VAL A 64 -8.76 -0.82 10.39
N ASP A 65 -7.80 -1.46 9.74
CA ASP A 65 -7.91 -2.87 9.41
C ASP A 65 -7.95 -3.70 10.69
N ARG A 66 -8.64 -4.81 10.62
CA ARG A 66 -8.83 -5.68 11.78
C ARG A 66 -7.54 -6.35 12.22
N TYR A 67 -6.69 -6.65 11.26
CA TYR A 67 -5.45 -7.38 11.53
C TYR A 67 -4.25 -6.47 11.29
N ASP A 68 -3.37 -6.41 12.27
CA ASP A 68 -2.13 -5.65 12.15
C ASP A 68 -1.17 -6.38 11.21
N VAL A 69 -0.23 -5.63 10.67
CA VAL A 69 0.80 -6.18 9.79
C VAL A 69 2.09 -6.35 10.59
N ASP A 70 2.57 -7.58 10.66
CA ASP A 70 3.88 -7.86 11.25
C ASP A 70 4.96 -7.51 10.25
N SER A 71 6.07 -6.95 10.72
CA SER A 71 7.15 -6.54 9.82
C SER A 71 7.72 -7.71 9.02
N ARG A 72 7.54 -8.93 9.47
CA ARG A 72 7.97 -10.11 8.72
C ARG A 72 7.15 -10.34 7.46
N ASP A 73 5.94 -9.79 7.41
CA ASP A 73 5.06 -9.92 6.26
C ASP A 73 5.15 -8.74 5.31
N LEU A 74 5.99 -7.77 5.62
CA LEU A 74 6.16 -6.58 4.79
C LEU A 74 6.86 -6.92 3.49
N LEU A 75 6.27 -6.53 2.38
CA LEU A 75 6.90 -6.64 1.07
C LEU A 75 7.67 -5.37 0.74
N GLY A 76 7.10 -4.22 1.04
CA GLY A 76 7.78 -2.98 0.77
C GLY A 76 6.84 -1.79 0.84
N ARG A 77 7.39 -0.64 0.54
CA ARG A 77 6.67 0.62 0.51
C ARG A 77 6.33 0.99 -0.92
N VAL A 78 5.12 1.47 -1.11
CA VAL A 78 4.69 1.99 -2.40
C VAL A 78 5.37 3.33 -2.61
N VAL A 79 6.02 3.47 -3.76
CA VAL A 79 6.69 4.72 -4.13
C VAL A 79 6.10 5.23 -5.43
N TRP A 80 6.10 6.55 -5.58
CA TRP A 80 5.60 7.19 -6.79
C TRP A 80 6.77 7.83 -7.49
N SER A 81 7.03 7.40 -8.70
CA SER A 81 8.05 8.06 -9.52
C SER A 81 7.46 9.34 -10.10
N SER A 82 8.32 10.25 -10.51
CA SER A 82 7.86 11.46 -11.20
C SER A 82 7.09 11.11 -12.46
N LEU A 83 7.45 10.02 -13.11
CA LEU A 83 6.74 9.56 -14.29
C LEU A 83 5.31 9.14 -13.94
N ILE A 84 5.14 8.40 -12.86
CA ILE A 84 3.81 7.98 -12.42
C ILE A 84 2.98 9.19 -12.03
N LEU A 85 3.56 10.12 -11.29
CA LEU A 85 2.83 11.33 -10.91
C LEU A 85 2.43 12.15 -12.12
N GLY A 86 3.31 12.24 -13.11
CA GLY A 86 2.98 12.94 -14.35
C GLY A 86 1.81 12.29 -15.06
N LYS A 87 1.79 10.97 -15.09
CA LYS A 87 0.68 10.26 -15.71
C LYS A 87 -0.61 10.44 -14.94
N ILE A 88 -0.55 10.48 -13.63
CA ILE A 88 -1.74 10.71 -12.82
C ILE A 88 -2.31 12.10 -13.10
N VAL A 89 -1.46 13.10 -13.17
CA VAL A 89 -1.90 14.45 -13.50
C VAL A 89 -2.59 14.47 -14.85
N ARG A 90 -2.03 13.76 -15.82
CA ARG A 90 -2.65 13.67 -17.14
C ARG A 90 -3.98 12.92 -17.10
N LEU A 91 -4.04 11.85 -16.30
CA LEU A 91 -5.23 11.01 -16.21
C LEU A 91 -6.37 11.70 -15.46
N VAL A 92 -6.09 12.69 -14.66
CA VAL A 92 -7.15 13.45 -13.98
C VAL A 92 -8.10 14.06 -15.00
N SER A 93 -7.61 14.42 -16.18
CA SER A 93 -8.46 14.93 -17.24
C SER A 93 -9.26 13.84 -17.95
N ASN A 94 -9.02 12.57 -17.60
CA ASN A 94 -9.73 11.45 -18.19
C ASN A 94 -10.15 10.48 -17.08
N PRO A 95 -11.28 10.72 -16.45
CA PRO A 95 -11.68 9.95 -15.28
C PRO A 95 -11.88 8.47 -15.55
N LEU A 96 -12.19 8.09 -16.77
CA LEU A 96 -12.39 6.68 -17.09
C LEU A 96 -11.09 5.88 -16.99
N ILE A 97 -9.97 6.53 -17.23
CA ILE A 97 -8.68 5.87 -17.10
C ILE A 97 -8.21 5.92 -15.65
N PHE A 98 -8.47 7.03 -14.96
CA PHE A 98 -8.03 7.22 -13.61
C PHE A 98 -8.75 6.32 -12.61
N VAL A 99 -10.06 6.17 -12.78
CA VAL A 99 -10.89 5.43 -11.84
C VAL A 99 -10.42 3.99 -11.62
N PRO A 100 -10.06 3.22 -12.64
CA PRO A 100 -9.58 1.85 -12.41
C PRO A 100 -8.36 1.78 -11.52
N ILE A 101 -7.46 2.74 -11.63
CA ILE A 101 -6.25 2.76 -10.81
C ILE A 101 -6.60 2.98 -9.35
N ILE A 102 -7.46 3.95 -9.08
CA ILE A 102 -7.91 4.23 -7.73
C ILE A 102 -8.68 3.06 -7.16
N PHE A 103 -9.58 2.51 -7.96
CA PHE A 103 -10.40 1.39 -7.53
C PHE A 103 -9.53 0.20 -7.14
N PHE A 104 -8.53 -0.08 -7.93
CA PHE A 104 -7.61 -1.17 -7.64
C PHE A 104 -6.90 -0.94 -6.30
N SER A 105 -6.41 0.27 -6.07
CA SER A 105 -5.78 0.63 -4.82
C SER A 105 -6.71 0.44 -3.63
N LEU A 106 -7.96 0.78 -3.80
CA LEU A 106 -8.93 0.73 -2.71
C LEU A 106 -9.48 -0.67 -2.48
N ALA A 107 -9.47 -1.50 -3.50
CA ALA A 107 -10.01 -2.85 -3.38
C ALA A 107 -9.08 -3.77 -2.61
N ILE A 108 -7.83 -3.44 -2.54
CA ILE A 108 -6.86 -4.23 -1.78
C ILE A 108 -6.91 -3.84 -0.28
#